data_44604bf3f5f058e68f4e105f630ea34b
#
_entry.id   44604bf3f5f058e68f4e105f630ea34b
#
_cell.length_a   1.000
_cell.length_b   1.000
_cell.length_c   1.000
_cell.angle_alpha   90.00
_cell.angle_beta   90.00
_cell.angle_gamma   90.00
#
_symmetry.space_group_name_H-M   'P 1'
#
loop_
_entity.id
_entity.type
_entity.pdbx_description
1 polymer ?
#
loop_
_entity_poly.entity_id
_entity_poly.type
_entity_poly.pdbx_seq_one_letter_code
_entity_poly.pdbx_strand_id
1 'polypeptide(L)'
;MKKLVFMFMVLFCGTIASAQAWTGKGDQKVQLGLNAWGYGTGVTGTYDYGLNKLISVGAGANAYFDGYKDNDKDNRVFVFGRLNFHLQEALQLPEKWDLYPGVDLGVLGKDFGIGAHIGARYFFTDKVGVFAEVGNNGSIGVSFNL
;
A
#
# COMPACT_ATOMS: atom_id res chain seq x y z
N MET A 1 -18.23 22.39 -7.60
CA MET A 1 -18.38 20.94 -7.40
C MET A 1 -18.52 20.17 -8.72
N LYS A 2 -19.37 20.58 -9.63
CA LYS A 2 -19.53 19.92 -10.94
C LYS A 2 -18.22 19.89 -11.78
N LYS A 3 -17.41 20.94 -11.69
CA LYS A 3 -16.10 21.02 -12.40
C LYS A 3 -15.05 20.07 -11.81
N LEU A 4 -15.09 19.82 -10.51
CA LEU A 4 -14.17 18.89 -9.84
C LEU A 4 -14.52 17.43 -10.19
N VAL A 5 -15.82 17.12 -10.24
CA VAL A 5 -16.31 15.80 -10.65
C VAL A 5 -16.00 15.54 -12.12
N PHE A 6 -16.13 16.56 -12.96
CA PHE A 6 -15.79 16.47 -14.37
C PHE A 6 -14.27 16.28 -14.60
N MET A 7 -13.45 16.96 -13.80
CA MET A 7 -11.99 16.83 -13.84
C MET A 7 -11.55 15.43 -13.36
N PHE A 8 -12.21 14.89 -12.36
CA PHE A 8 -12.02 13.49 -11.93
C PHE A 8 -12.48 12.49 -13.00
N MET A 9 -13.60 12.75 -13.68
CA MET A 9 -14.10 11.91 -14.77
C MET A 9 -13.20 11.94 -16.01
N VAL A 10 -12.61 13.08 -16.33
CA VAL A 10 -11.67 13.21 -17.46
C VAL A 10 -10.34 12.53 -17.17
N LEU A 11 -9.90 12.52 -15.92
CA LEU A 11 -8.76 11.71 -15.47
C LEU A 11 -9.04 10.19 -15.56
N PHE A 12 -10.31 9.79 -15.42
CA PHE A 12 -10.74 8.40 -15.58
C PHE A 12 -10.89 7.93 -17.03
N CYS A 13 -11.26 8.86 -17.96
CA CYS A 13 -11.50 8.54 -19.37
C CYS A 13 -10.24 8.65 -20.25
N GLY A 14 -9.12 9.11 -19.72
CA GLY A 14 -8.00 9.61 -20.53
C GLY A 14 -6.94 8.60 -20.95
N THR A 15 -6.98 7.35 -20.52
CA THR A 15 -5.92 6.42 -20.93
C THR A 15 -6.45 5.00 -21.09
N ILE A 16 -6.65 4.59 -22.33
CA ILE A 16 -6.62 3.20 -22.77
C ILE A 16 -5.14 2.73 -22.83
N ALA A 17 -4.28 3.28 -22.01
CA ALA A 17 -2.93 2.79 -21.84
C ALA A 17 -2.98 1.57 -20.91
N SER A 18 -2.19 0.57 -21.22
CA SER A 18 -2.02 -0.67 -20.47
C SER A 18 -1.57 -0.39 -19.02
N ALA A 19 -2.50 -0.01 -18.16
CA ALA A 19 -2.22 0.09 -16.74
C ALA A 19 -1.97 -1.32 -16.19
N GLN A 20 -0.79 -1.54 -15.64
CA GLN A 20 -0.42 -2.81 -15.04
C GLN A 20 -0.08 -2.63 -13.57
N ALA A 21 -0.87 -3.25 -12.71
CA ALA A 21 -0.70 -3.14 -11.27
C ALA A 21 0.51 -3.91 -10.74
N TRP A 22 0.90 -4.98 -11.43
CA TRP A 22 2.01 -5.83 -11.02
C TRP A 22 2.74 -6.42 -12.23
N THR A 23 4.05 -6.22 -12.33
CA THR A 23 4.87 -6.70 -13.44
C THR A 23 5.86 -7.81 -13.03
N GLY A 24 6.01 -8.09 -11.75
CA GLY A 24 6.91 -9.11 -11.25
C GLY A 24 8.30 -8.58 -10.96
N LYS A 25 9.33 -9.29 -11.44
CA LYS A 25 10.72 -8.92 -11.17
C LYS A 25 11.03 -7.50 -11.66
N GLY A 26 11.60 -6.69 -10.75
CA GLY A 26 11.97 -5.32 -11.03
C GLY A 26 10.84 -4.30 -10.88
N ASP A 27 9.63 -4.75 -10.54
CA ASP A 27 8.53 -3.85 -10.21
C ASP A 27 8.90 -3.01 -8.97
N GLN A 28 8.70 -1.71 -9.05
CA GLN A 28 8.99 -0.79 -7.96
C GLN A 28 7.75 0.05 -7.69
N LYS A 29 7.28 0.02 -6.44
CA LYS A 29 6.11 0.76 -6.01
C LYS A 29 6.39 1.60 -4.78
N VAL A 30 5.94 2.84 -4.82
CA VAL A 30 5.82 3.71 -3.66
C VAL A 30 4.35 3.89 -3.34
N GLN A 31 3.99 3.72 -2.07
CA GLN A 31 2.63 3.98 -1.59
C GLN A 31 2.65 5.06 -0.52
N LEU A 32 1.70 5.95 -0.59
CA LEU A 32 1.46 6.99 0.41
C LEU A 32 -0.02 6.99 0.76
N GLY A 33 -0.31 6.96 2.03
CA GLY A 33 -1.69 6.86 2.47
C GLY A 33 -1.93 7.25 3.91
N LEU A 34 -3.14 6.96 4.34
CA LEU A 34 -3.62 7.21 5.70
C LEU A 34 -3.91 5.88 6.38
N ASN A 35 -3.48 5.76 7.63
CA ASN A 35 -3.89 4.68 8.52
C ASN A 35 -5.23 5.07 9.16
N ALA A 36 -6.21 4.16 9.08
CA ALA A 36 -7.56 4.39 9.59
C ALA A 36 -7.86 3.62 10.88
N TRP A 37 -7.21 2.48 11.09
CA TRP A 37 -7.37 1.65 12.28
C TRP A 37 -6.12 0.81 12.55
N GLY A 38 -6.14 0.05 13.63
CA GLY A 38 -5.03 -0.76 14.10
C GLY A 38 -4.29 -0.04 15.20
N TYR A 39 -3.04 0.28 15.00
CA TYR A 39 -2.23 0.98 15.98
C TYR A 39 -2.59 2.47 16.13
N GLY A 40 -3.44 3.00 15.28
CA GLY A 40 -3.92 4.37 15.36
C GLY A 40 -4.18 4.98 13.99
N THR A 41 -4.65 6.21 14.01
CA THR A 41 -4.77 7.02 12.79
C THR A 41 -3.47 7.76 12.51
N GLY A 42 -3.08 7.85 11.26
CA GLY A 42 -1.83 8.48 10.90
C GLY A 42 -1.56 8.45 9.40
N VAL A 43 -0.32 8.57 9.04
CA VAL A 43 0.15 8.48 7.66
C VAL A 43 1.05 7.25 7.49
N THR A 44 1.03 6.69 6.30
CA THR A 44 1.86 5.55 5.91
C THR A 44 2.61 5.83 4.63
N GLY A 45 3.83 5.33 4.55
CA GLY A 45 4.61 5.31 3.33
C GLY A 45 5.31 3.97 3.20
N THR A 46 5.27 3.36 2.03
CA THR A 46 5.95 2.10 1.75
C THR A 46 6.66 2.13 0.41
N TYR A 47 7.70 1.33 0.30
CA TYR A 47 8.40 1.03 -0.93
C TYR A 47 8.50 -0.49 -1.08
N ASP A 48 8.06 -1.01 -2.22
CA ASP A 48 8.11 -2.44 -2.54
C ASP A 48 8.91 -2.68 -3.82
N TYR A 49 9.72 -3.73 -3.81
CA TYR A 49 10.51 -4.19 -4.94
C TYR A 49 10.18 -5.64 -5.30
N GLY A 50 9.82 -5.88 -6.56
CA GLY A 50 9.50 -7.20 -7.08
C GLY A 50 10.73 -8.08 -7.29
N LEU A 51 10.75 -9.22 -6.64
CA LEU A 51 11.81 -10.24 -6.79
C LEU A 51 11.50 -11.21 -7.94
N ASN A 52 10.24 -11.56 -8.08
CA ASN A 52 9.71 -12.42 -9.13
C ASN A 52 8.20 -12.14 -9.31
N LYS A 53 7.53 -12.94 -10.11
CA LYS A 53 6.07 -12.77 -10.37
C LYS A 53 5.18 -12.97 -9.13
N LEU A 54 5.67 -13.66 -8.12
CA LEU A 54 4.90 -14.00 -6.92
C LEU A 54 5.26 -13.14 -5.71
N ILE A 55 6.51 -12.70 -5.59
CA ILE A 55 7.05 -12.15 -4.34
C ILE A 55 7.65 -10.77 -4.55
N SER A 56 7.29 -9.85 -3.64
CA SER A 56 8.00 -8.58 -3.44
C SER A 56 8.48 -8.45 -1.99
N VAL A 57 9.55 -7.70 -1.83
CA VAL A 57 10.05 -7.26 -0.52
C VAL A 57 10.02 -5.75 -0.48
N GLY A 58 9.85 -5.22 0.70
CA GLY A 58 9.80 -3.78 0.84
C GLY A 58 10.06 -3.31 2.26
N ALA A 59 9.95 -2.01 2.43
CA ALA A 59 10.05 -1.35 3.72
C ALA A 59 9.02 -0.23 3.80
N GLY A 60 8.66 0.13 5.00
CA GLY A 60 7.72 1.22 5.21
C GLY A 60 7.82 1.83 6.58
N ALA A 61 7.10 2.91 6.74
CA ALA A 61 6.93 3.58 8.01
C ALA A 61 5.52 4.12 8.16
N ASN A 62 4.99 4.01 9.36
CA ASN A 62 3.74 4.63 9.77
C ASN A 62 4.03 5.66 10.84
N ALA A 63 3.44 6.83 10.74
CA ALA A 63 3.47 7.85 11.78
C ALA A 63 2.05 8.09 12.29
N TYR A 64 1.83 7.84 13.56
CA TYR A 64 0.51 7.95 14.19
C TYR A 64 0.33 9.30 14.88
N PHE A 65 -0.84 9.91 14.71
CA PHE A 65 -1.12 11.25 15.26
C PHE A 65 -1.35 11.23 16.77
N ASP A 66 -2.00 10.16 17.26
CA ASP A 66 -2.47 10.09 18.65
C ASP A 66 -1.60 9.20 19.55
N GLY A 67 -0.51 8.65 19.01
CA GLY A 67 0.24 7.62 19.73
C GLY A 67 -0.58 6.34 19.92
N TYR A 68 0.08 5.28 20.30
CA TYR A 68 -0.57 3.99 20.52
C TYR A 68 -1.35 3.99 21.84
N LYS A 69 -2.58 3.67 21.77
CA LYS A 69 -3.68 3.42 22.75
C LYS A 69 -3.58 3.90 24.22
N ASP A 70 -2.45 4.26 24.79
CA ASP A 70 -2.32 4.58 26.21
C ASP A 70 -1.45 5.82 26.49
N ASN A 71 -1.53 6.86 25.66
CA ASN A 71 -0.73 8.07 25.79
C ASN A 71 0.79 7.84 25.82
N ASP A 72 1.25 6.70 25.32
CA ASP A 72 2.66 6.40 25.23
C ASP A 72 3.26 7.14 24.03
N LYS A 73 3.85 8.29 24.29
CA LYS A 73 4.44 9.18 23.29
C LYS A 73 5.60 8.55 22.51
N ASP A 74 6.14 7.44 22.99
CA ASP A 74 7.29 6.76 22.39
C ASP A 74 6.90 5.85 21.23
N ASN A 75 5.61 5.48 21.09
CA ASN A 75 5.11 4.53 20.10
C ASN A 75 4.35 5.21 18.96
N ARG A 76 4.86 6.29 18.41
CA ARG A 76 4.22 7.04 17.32
C ARG A 76 4.68 6.63 15.93
N VAL A 77 5.82 5.99 15.82
CA VAL A 77 6.40 5.60 14.54
C VAL A 77 6.66 4.11 14.52
N PHE A 78 6.12 3.46 13.52
CA PHE A 78 6.38 2.06 13.22
C PHE A 78 7.19 1.96 11.94
N VAL A 79 8.41 1.44 12.02
CA VAL A 79 9.28 1.17 10.87
C VAL A 79 9.33 -0.33 10.66
N PHE A 80 9.09 -0.78 9.45
CA PHE A 80 8.94 -2.20 9.16
C PHE A 80 9.51 -2.61 7.80
N GLY A 81 9.97 -3.86 7.72
CA GLY A 81 10.15 -4.58 6.48
C GLY A 81 8.91 -5.38 6.15
N ARG A 82 8.64 -5.63 4.89
CA ARG A 82 7.47 -6.37 4.46
C ARG A 82 7.80 -7.37 3.36
N LEU A 83 7.06 -8.47 3.36
CA LEU A 83 7.10 -9.49 2.33
C LEU A 83 5.67 -9.68 1.81
N ASN A 84 5.48 -9.49 0.54
CA ASN A 84 4.17 -9.63 -0.11
C ASN A 84 4.18 -10.78 -1.10
N PHE A 85 3.04 -11.46 -1.18
CA PHE A 85 2.75 -12.47 -2.20
C PHE A 85 1.71 -11.90 -3.15
N HIS A 86 2.00 -11.86 -4.44
CA HIS A 86 1.11 -11.29 -5.45
C HIS A 86 0.30 -12.37 -6.12
N LEU A 87 -1.01 -12.26 -6.02
CA LEU A 87 -1.96 -13.27 -6.50
C LEU A 87 -2.54 -12.94 -7.88
N GLN A 88 -2.06 -11.90 -8.54
CA GLN A 88 -2.59 -11.47 -9.85
C GLN A 88 -2.57 -12.62 -10.87
N GLU A 89 -1.42 -13.27 -11.01
CA GLU A 89 -1.25 -14.37 -11.98
C GLU A 89 -1.97 -15.65 -11.50
N ALA A 90 -1.84 -15.99 -10.23
CA ALA A 90 -2.44 -17.20 -9.66
C ALA A 90 -3.97 -17.18 -9.73
N LEU A 91 -4.60 -16.02 -9.55
CA LEU A 91 -6.05 -15.85 -9.63
C LEU A 91 -6.53 -15.33 -10.99
N GLN A 92 -5.62 -15.13 -11.95
CA GLN A 92 -5.93 -14.56 -13.27
C GLN A 92 -6.72 -13.23 -13.17
N LEU A 93 -6.26 -12.35 -12.27
CA LEU A 93 -6.86 -11.03 -12.11
C LEU A 93 -6.58 -10.14 -13.32
N PRO A 94 -7.46 -9.20 -13.65
CA PRO A 94 -7.17 -8.20 -14.66
C PRO A 94 -5.87 -7.45 -14.36
N GLU A 95 -5.13 -7.02 -15.38
CA GLU A 95 -3.81 -6.38 -15.26
C GLU A 95 -3.79 -5.15 -14.37
N LYS A 96 -4.92 -4.46 -14.25
CA LYS A 96 -5.07 -3.26 -13.41
C LYS A 96 -5.17 -3.57 -11.92
N TRP A 97 -5.43 -4.82 -11.54
CA TRP A 97 -5.60 -5.27 -10.18
C TRP A 97 -4.38 -6.05 -9.68
N ASP A 98 -4.03 -5.80 -8.43
CA ASP A 98 -3.06 -6.60 -7.69
C ASP A 98 -3.63 -6.90 -6.31
N LEU A 99 -3.75 -8.17 -5.97
CA LEU A 99 -4.14 -8.64 -4.65
C LEU A 99 -2.91 -9.25 -3.98
N TYR A 100 -2.54 -8.75 -2.80
CA TYR A 100 -1.30 -9.16 -2.15
C TYR A 100 -1.46 -9.35 -0.64
N PRO A 101 -1.57 -10.58 -0.17
CA PRO A 101 -1.33 -10.89 1.23
C PRO A 101 0.16 -10.73 1.55
N GLY A 102 0.46 -10.35 2.78
CA GLY A 102 1.84 -10.14 3.20
C GLY A 102 2.01 -10.15 4.71
N VAL A 103 3.26 -10.10 5.12
CA VAL A 103 3.67 -10.01 6.51
C VAL A 103 4.60 -8.83 6.70
N ASP A 104 4.51 -8.22 7.88
CA ASP A 104 5.32 -7.08 8.29
C ASP A 104 6.11 -7.44 9.53
N LEU A 105 7.36 -6.98 9.55
CA LEU A 105 8.27 -7.18 10.68
C LEU A 105 8.95 -5.86 10.97
N GLY A 106 8.77 -5.32 12.16
CA GLY A 106 9.30 -3.99 12.44
C GLY A 106 9.39 -3.62 13.90
N VAL A 107 9.60 -2.35 14.12
CA VAL A 107 9.78 -1.75 15.44
C VAL A 107 8.79 -0.61 15.61
N LEU A 108 8.00 -0.68 16.67
CA LEU A 108 7.11 0.37 17.13
C LEU A 108 7.70 1.01 18.39
N GLY A 109 8.34 2.17 18.25
CA GLY A 109 9.10 2.75 19.36
C GLY A 109 10.27 1.83 19.77
N LYS A 110 10.19 1.24 20.97
CA LYS A 110 11.16 0.29 21.52
C LYS A 110 10.74 -1.17 21.37
N ASP A 111 9.50 -1.42 20.93
CA ASP A 111 8.90 -2.73 20.88
C ASP A 111 9.00 -3.33 19.47
N PHE A 112 9.36 -4.59 19.41
CA PHE A 112 9.35 -5.37 18.19
C PHE A 112 7.92 -5.77 17.84
N GLY A 113 7.52 -5.60 16.57
CA GLY A 113 6.19 -5.94 16.10
C GLY A 113 6.20 -6.85 14.88
N ILE A 114 5.28 -7.82 14.88
CA ILE A 114 4.95 -8.65 13.73
C ILE A 114 3.50 -8.36 13.34
N GLY A 115 3.25 -8.20 12.06
CA GLY A 115 1.91 -8.01 11.53
C GLY A 115 1.69 -8.81 10.27
N ALA A 116 0.43 -8.91 9.88
CA ALA A 116 0.00 -9.47 8.61
C ALA A 116 -1.02 -8.54 7.97
N HIS A 117 -1.06 -8.52 6.66
CA HIS A 117 -2.00 -7.71 5.92
C HIS A 117 -2.46 -8.41 4.65
N ILE A 118 -3.59 -7.98 4.14
CA ILE A 118 -4.04 -8.25 2.77
C ILE A 118 -4.27 -6.90 2.13
N GLY A 119 -3.63 -6.67 0.99
CA GLY A 119 -3.77 -5.44 0.24
C GLY A 119 -4.35 -5.68 -1.15
N ALA A 120 -4.99 -4.65 -1.67
CA ALA A 120 -5.44 -4.59 -3.05
C ALA A 120 -4.99 -3.26 -3.66
N ARG A 121 -4.53 -3.32 -4.90
CA ARG A 121 -4.19 -2.14 -5.71
C ARG A 121 -5.02 -2.15 -6.97
N TYR A 122 -5.41 -0.96 -7.38
CA TYR A 122 -6.01 -0.73 -8.69
C TYR A 122 -5.30 0.43 -9.38
N PHE A 123 -4.74 0.18 -10.56
CA PHE A 123 -4.01 1.18 -11.32
C PHE A 123 -4.89 1.78 -12.43
N PHE A 124 -5.00 3.09 -12.42
CA PHE A 124 -5.72 3.84 -13.46
C PHE A 124 -4.85 4.06 -14.70
N THR A 125 -3.55 4.26 -14.46
CA THR A 125 -2.51 4.47 -15.48
C THR A 125 -1.32 3.58 -15.16
N ASP A 126 -0.31 3.54 -16.03
CA ASP A 126 0.94 2.81 -15.77
C ASP A 126 1.69 3.32 -14.55
N LYS A 127 1.41 4.53 -14.10
CA LYS A 127 2.15 5.21 -13.04
C LYS A 127 1.38 5.39 -11.74
N VAL A 128 0.06 5.51 -11.80
CA VAL A 128 -0.76 5.92 -10.66
C VAL A 128 -1.94 4.99 -10.46
N GLY A 129 -2.12 4.59 -9.22
CA GLY A 129 -3.26 3.81 -8.76
C GLY A 129 -3.63 4.15 -7.33
N VAL A 130 -4.57 3.41 -6.80
CA VAL A 130 -4.97 3.46 -5.39
C VAL A 130 -4.72 2.12 -4.74
N PHE A 131 -4.56 2.13 -3.43
CA PHE A 131 -4.43 0.90 -2.65
C PHE A 131 -5.30 0.96 -1.39
N ALA A 132 -5.65 -0.23 -0.91
CA ALA A 132 -6.22 -0.43 0.41
C ALA A 132 -5.58 -1.68 1.02
N GLU A 133 -5.23 -1.60 2.27
CA GLU A 133 -4.67 -2.70 3.06
C GLU A 133 -5.49 -2.88 4.33
N VAL A 134 -5.74 -4.13 4.69
CA VAL A 134 -6.41 -4.52 5.93
C VAL A 134 -5.58 -5.57 6.65
N GLY A 135 -5.60 -5.54 7.96
CA GLY A 135 -4.84 -6.46 8.79
C GLY A 135 -4.63 -5.89 10.19
N ASN A 136 -3.44 -6.03 10.74
CA ASN A 136 -3.09 -5.40 12.02
C ASN A 136 -3.23 -3.88 11.96
N ASN A 137 -2.94 -3.30 10.80
CA ASN A 137 -3.24 -1.91 10.46
C ASN A 137 -4.14 -1.87 9.24
N GLY A 138 -5.01 -0.88 9.16
CA GLY A 138 -5.77 -0.60 7.95
C GLY A 138 -5.33 0.71 7.34
N SER A 139 -5.08 0.72 6.04
CA SER A 139 -4.65 1.91 5.33
C SER A 139 -5.26 2.01 3.95
N ILE A 140 -5.37 3.23 3.48
CA ILE A 140 -5.85 3.54 2.14
C ILE A 140 -5.05 4.72 1.58
N GLY A 141 -4.77 4.71 0.31
CA GLY A 141 -4.03 5.80 -0.31
C GLY A 141 -3.73 5.59 -1.78
N VAL A 142 -2.62 6.18 -2.21
CA VAL A 142 -2.19 6.22 -3.60
C VAL A 142 -0.93 5.38 -3.77
N SER A 143 -0.87 4.66 -4.87
CA SER A 143 0.27 3.83 -5.25
C SER A 143 0.87 4.33 -6.55
N PHE A 144 2.19 4.39 -6.61
CA PHE A 144 2.94 4.86 -7.77
C PHE A 144 3.89 3.77 -8.25
N ASN A 145 3.93 3.54 -9.55
CA ASN A 145 4.98 2.78 -10.22
C ASN A 145 6.16 3.69 -10.57
N LEU A 146 7.35 3.28 -10.21
CA LEU A 146 8.58 3.98 -10.55
C LEU A 146 9.19 3.49 -11.86
#